data_d358a9455d9fe6b216b2a57d759e7aee
#
_entry.id   d358a9455d9fe6b216b2a57d759e7aee
#
_cell.length_a   1.000
_cell.length_b   1.000
_cell.length_c   1.000
_cell.angle_alpha   90.00
_cell.angle_beta   90.00
_cell.angle_gamma   90.00
#
_symmetry.space_group_name_H-M   'P 1'
#
loop_
_entity.id
_entity.type
_entity.pdbx_description
1 polymer ?
#
loop_
_entity_poly.entity_id
_entity_poly.type
_entity_poly.pdbx_seq_one_letter_code
_entity_poly.pdbx_strand_id
1 'polypeptide(L)'
;RDAAKLLRAKIILFHRDETKYQVALNDMKEIITSGRYRLNPDYQNLWVKDGEWCAESIFEVCYAGNNSGEGFGLARSLGGRNIVDPRSAEQGGLGEGYGQNTMPSTVYNMFKEGDTRREGTVIVYADEAKKVAEMVAKGELPAGSAFQVSDQQENYEGLGHYKIHPRKETTSTVNPTDNYYNSWRIYRYADVLLMKSEALVRNGGNGEA
;
A
#
# COMPACT_ATOMS: atom_id res chain seq x y z
N ARG A 1 0.77 22.34 3.43
CA ARG A 1 2.10 22.96 3.53
C ARG A 1 3.21 21.92 3.43
N ASP A 2 3.18 20.84 4.22
CA ASP A 2 4.25 19.85 4.26
C ASP A 2 4.33 18.98 2.99
N ALA A 3 3.19 18.65 2.38
CA ALA A 3 3.17 18.01 1.07
C ALA A 3 3.86 18.85 -0.01
N ALA A 4 3.73 20.18 0.03
CA ALA A 4 4.40 21.08 -0.91
C ALA A 4 5.93 21.09 -0.68
N LYS A 5 6.39 20.99 0.57
CA LYS A 5 7.82 20.86 0.91
C LYS A 5 8.39 19.53 0.39
N LEU A 6 7.66 18.42 0.59
CA LEU A 6 8.03 17.12 0.06
C LEU A 6 8.12 17.14 -1.47
N LEU A 7 7.14 17.74 -2.14
CA LEU A 7 7.17 17.87 -3.59
C LEU A 7 8.39 18.69 -4.05
N ARG A 8 8.69 19.81 -3.37
CA ARG A 8 9.87 20.64 -3.68
C ARG A 8 11.16 19.86 -3.50
N ALA A 9 11.31 19.16 -2.38
CA ALA A 9 12.49 18.33 -2.13
C ALA A 9 12.63 17.23 -3.19
N LYS A 10 11.55 16.56 -3.55
CA LYS A 10 11.54 15.54 -4.60
C LYS A 10 11.98 16.09 -5.95
N ILE A 11 11.52 17.27 -6.33
CA ILE A 11 11.92 17.95 -7.58
C ILE A 11 13.42 18.27 -7.56
N ILE A 12 13.92 18.84 -6.45
CA ILE A 12 15.36 19.18 -6.29
C ILE A 12 16.23 17.93 -6.42
N LEU A 13 15.87 16.85 -5.73
CA LEU A 13 16.59 15.59 -5.75
C LEU A 13 16.53 14.90 -7.11
N PHE A 14 15.37 14.90 -7.75
CA PHE A 14 15.17 14.31 -9.07
C PHE A 14 15.99 15.02 -10.15
N HIS A 15 15.99 16.34 -10.17
CA HIS A 15 16.79 17.14 -11.11
C HIS A 15 18.27 17.28 -10.73
N ARG A 16 18.69 16.73 -9.57
CA ARG A 16 20.05 16.84 -9.06
C ARG A 16 20.55 18.29 -8.99
N ASP A 17 19.68 19.20 -8.55
CA ASP A 17 20.05 20.62 -8.38
C ASP A 17 20.87 20.81 -7.12
N GLU A 18 22.20 20.66 -7.28
CA GLU A 18 23.19 20.74 -6.19
C GLU A 18 23.12 22.07 -5.43
N THR A 19 22.74 23.15 -6.11
CA THR A 19 22.64 24.47 -5.48
C THR A 19 21.48 24.56 -4.47
N LYS A 20 20.57 23.59 -4.48
CA LYS A 20 19.36 23.55 -3.65
C LYS A 20 19.26 22.35 -2.69
N TYR A 21 20.24 21.47 -2.63
CA TYR A 21 20.20 20.35 -1.68
C TYR A 21 20.01 20.81 -0.23
N GLN A 22 20.60 21.94 0.16
CA GLN A 22 20.38 22.51 1.49
C GLN A 22 18.93 22.95 1.73
N VAL A 23 18.22 23.40 0.68
CA VAL A 23 16.78 23.75 0.77
C VAL A 23 15.96 22.50 1.02
N ALA A 24 16.19 21.42 0.25
CA ALA A 24 15.52 20.14 0.46
C ALA A 24 15.77 19.60 1.88
N LEU A 25 17.01 19.67 2.36
CA LEU A 25 17.38 19.24 3.70
C LEU A 25 16.66 20.04 4.80
N ASN A 26 16.57 21.36 4.64
CA ASN A 26 15.88 22.21 5.60
C ASN A 26 14.36 21.92 5.63
N ASP A 27 13.75 21.68 4.47
CA ASP A 27 12.36 21.29 4.39
C ASP A 27 12.05 19.98 5.15
N MET A 28 12.90 18.97 4.96
CA MET A 28 12.74 17.69 5.68
C MET A 28 12.97 17.85 7.18
N LYS A 29 14.00 18.60 7.59
CA LYS A 29 14.26 18.90 9.01
C LYS A 29 13.08 19.60 9.65
N GLU A 30 12.47 20.57 8.98
CA GLU A 30 11.32 21.31 9.49
C GLU A 30 10.10 20.42 9.71
N ILE A 31 9.83 19.47 8.79
CA ILE A 31 8.75 18.49 8.94
C ILE A 31 9.02 17.60 10.14
N ILE A 32 10.26 17.07 10.29
CA ILE A 32 10.65 16.19 11.39
C ILE A 32 10.53 16.92 12.73
N THR A 33 11.11 18.12 12.84
CA THR A 33 11.11 18.92 14.08
C THR A 33 9.71 19.34 14.51
N SER A 34 8.75 19.38 13.56
CA SER A 34 7.37 19.72 13.89
C SER A 34 6.68 18.72 14.83
N GLY A 35 7.17 17.49 14.90
CA GLY A 35 6.59 16.42 15.72
C GLY A 35 5.19 15.96 15.31
N ARG A 36 4.66 16.45 14.16
CA ARG A 36 3.28 16.12 13.71
C ARG A 36 3.13 14.72 13.20
N TYR A 37 4.21 14.11 12.71
CA TYR A 37 4.19 12.82 12.04
C TYR A 37 5.07 11.82 12.76
N ARG A 38 4.72 10.54 12.64
CA ARG A 38 5.52 9.41 13.13
C ARG A 38 5.30 8.20 12.26
N LEU A 39 6.27 7.29 12.20
CA LEU A 39 6.10 6.00 11.52
C LEU A 39 4.99 5.19 12.20
N ASN A 40 4.20 4.51 11.40
CA ASN A 40 3.24 3.53 11.90
C ASN A 40 4.01 2.25 12.29
N PRO A 41 3.88 1.77 13.53
CA PRO A 41 4.56 0.55 13.95
C PRO A 41 4.08 -0.70 13.21
N ASP A 42 2.85 -0.69 12.72
CA ASP A 42 2.28 -1.74 11.89
C ASP A 42 2.28 -1.33 10.43
N TYR A 43 3.25 -1.87 9.67
CA TYR A 43 3.39 -1.56 8.25
C TYR A 43 2.23 -2.06 7.39
N GLN A 44 1.60 -3.18 7.74
CA GLN A 44 0.44 -3.70 7.01
C GLN A 44 -0.76 -2.78 7.16
N ASN A 45 -0.97 -2.26 8.37
CA ASN A 45 -2.09 -1.36 8.66
C ASN A 45 -2.06 -0.06 7.85
N LEU A 46 -0.91 0.35 7.34
CA LEU A 46 -0.83 1.51 6.44
C LEU A 46 -1.69 1.38 5.18
N TRP A 47 -1.99 0.16 4.74
CA TRP A 47 -2.56 -0.09 3.42
C TRP A 47 -4.03 -0.55 3.44
N VAL A 48 -4.62 -0.63 4.62
CA VAL A 48 -6.04 -0.90 4.86
C VAL A 48 -6.77 0.40 5.18
N LYS A 49 -8.10 0.33 5.26
CA LYS A 49 -8.94 1.51 5.51
C LYS A 49 -8.59 2.22 6.83
N ASP A 50 -8.37 1.48 7.89
CA ASP A 50 -8.03 2.02 9.21
C ASP A 50 -6.68 2.74 9.23
N GLY A 51 -5.80 2.47 8.26
CA GLY A 51 -4.53 3.17 8.09
C GLY A 51 -4.63 4.47 7.30
N GLU A 52 -5.79 4.82 6.75
CA GLU A 52 -6.00 6.09 6.08
C GLU A 52 -5.86 7.26 7.06
N TRP A 53 -5.20 8.33 6.62
CA TRP A 53 -4.97 9.53 7.43
C TRP A 53 -4.32 9.29 8.79
N CYS A 54 -3.61 8.17 8.94
CA CYS A 54 -2.86 7.87 10.16
C CYS A 54 -1.72 8.88 10.40
N ALA A 55 -1.06 8.77 11.56
CA ALA A 55 0.03 9.70 11.92
C ALA A 55 1.25 9.65 10.97
N GLU A 56 1.35 8.69 10.08
CA GLU A 56 2.37 8.63 9.04
C GLU A 56 1.95 9.34 7.75
N SER A 57 0.66 9.56 7.53
CA SER A 57 0.15 10.18 6.30
C SER A 57 0.45 11.68 6.25
N ILE A 58 1.00 12.14 5.12
CA ILE A 58 1.23 13.57 4.85
C ILE A 58 0.34 14.05 3.71
N PHE A 59 0.12 13.20 2.71
CA PHE A 59 -0.78 13.52 1.61
C PHE A 59 -1.36 12.25 1.00
N GLU A 60 -2.67 12.18 0.99
CA GLU A 60 -3.44 11.11 0.35
C GLU A 60 -4.46 11.69 -0.62
N VAL A 61 -4.72 10.96 -1.70
CA VAL A 61 -5.84 11.20 -2.60
C VAL A 61 -6.97 10.28 -2.17
N CYS A 62 -8.08 10.86 -1.71
CA CYS A 62 -9.29 10.12 -1.38
C CYS A 62 -10.10 9.83 -2.63
N TYR A 63 -10.66 8.65 -2.67
CA TYR A 63 -11.64 8.24 -3.66
C TYR A 63 -13.01 8.09 -3.00
N ALA A 64 -14.06 8.49 -3.71
CA ALA A 64 -15.43 8.31 -3.25
C ALA A 64 -16.02 7.04 -3.87
N GLY A 65 -16.77 6.29 -3.06
CA GLY A 65 -17.50 5.11 -3.52
C GLY A 65 -18.95 5.38 -3.87
N ASN A 66 -19.37 6.65 -3.94
CA ASN A 66 -20.77 7.03 -4.04
C ASN A 66 -21.36 6.88 -5.44
N ASN A 67 -20.53 7.12 -6.47
CA ASN A 67 -20.93 7.09 -7.87
C ASN A 67 -20.00 6.22 -8.68
N SER A 68 -20.51 5.70 -9.80
CA SER A 68 -19.69 4.95 -10.75
C SER A 68 -18.60 5.85 -11.35
N GLY A 69 -17.37 5.37 -11.39
CA GLY A 69 -16.21 6.07 -11.96
C GLY A 69 -15.46 7.00 -10.98
N GLU A 70 -15.90 7.12 -9.73
CA GLU A 70 -15.17 7.88 -8.70
C GLU A 70 -14.17 7.03 -7.89
N GLY A 71 -14.11 5.73 -8.16
CA GLY A 71 -13.24 4.79 -7.46
C GLY A 71 -11.81 4.79 -7.96
N PHE A 72 -10.96 4.12 -7.17
CA PHE A 72 -9.55 3.92 -7.47
C PHE A 72 -9.34 2.77 -8.47
N GLY A 73 -9.42 3.07 -9.76
CA GLY A 73 -9.33 2.09 -10.85
C GLY A 73 -8.04 1.26 -10.87
N LEU A 74 -6.92 1.78 -10.33
CA LEU A 74 -5.68 1.03 -10.23
C LEU A 74 -5.80 -0.19 -9.30
N ALA A 75 -6.58 -0.09 -8.22
CA ALA A 75 -6.83 -1.22 -7.33
C ALA A 75 -7.46 -2.40 -8.10
N ARG A 76 -8.43 -2.12 -8.96
CA ARG A 76 -9.04 -3.13 -9.81
C ARG A 76 -8.05 -3.74 -10.82
N SER A 77 -7.25 -2.91 -11.46
CA SER A 77 -6.28 -3.39 -12.46
C SER A 77 -5.26 -4.36 -11.86
N LEU A 78 -4.81 -4.11 -10.63
CA LEU A 78 -3.73 -4.86 -9.98
C LEU A 78 -4.22 -5.94 -9.01
N GLY A 79 -5.51 -5.93 -8.64
CA GLY A 79 -6.10 -6.99 -7.81
C GLY A 79 -6.11 -8.34 -8.52
N GLY A 80 -6.05 -9.42 -7.75
CA GLY A 80 -6.10 -10.78 -8.28
C GLY A 80 -7.39 -11.04 -9.05
N ARG A 81 -7.29 -11.82 -10.12
CA ARG A 81 -8.40 -12.13 -11.01
C ARG A 81 -9.25 -13.28 -10.45
N ASN A 82 -10.58 -13.16 -10.60
CA ASN A 82 -11.54 -14.15 -10.17
C ASN A 82 -11.35 -14.55 -8.69
N ILE A 83 -11.05 -13.59 -7.82
CA ILE A 83 -10.98 -13.87 -6.39
C ILE A 83 -12.37 -14.19 -5.86
N VAL A 84 -12.50 -15.36 -5.25
CA VAL A 84 -13.62 -15.72 -4.39
C VAL A 84 -13.09 -15.81 -2.97
N ASP A 85 -13.40 -14.81 -2.16
CA ASP A 85 -13.03 -14.76 -0.74
C ASP A 85 -14.30 -14.84 0.11
N PRO A 86 -14.49 -15.89 0.92
CA PRO A 86 -15.70 -16.02 1.73
C PRO A 86 -15.73 -15.10 2.95
N ARG A 87 -14.61 -14.46 3.31
CA ARG A 87 -14.52 -13.54 4.44
C ARG A 87 -15.32 -12.27 4.19
N SER A 88 -15.92 -11.71 5.23
CA SER A 88 -16.57 -10.39 5.19
C SER A 88 -15.54 -9.23 5.14
N ALA A 89 -16.04 -8.00 5.06
CA ALA A 89 -15.21 -6.80 5.17
C ALA A 89 -14.47 -6.74 6.52
N GLU A 90 -15.18 -7.01 7.61
CA GLU A 90 -14.64 -7.01 8.98
C GLU A 90 -13.65 -8.14 9.22
N GLN A 91 -13.71 -9.20 8.44
CA GLN A 91 -12.79 -10.34 8.47
C GLN A 91 -11.58 -10.13 7.52
N GLY A 92 -11.45 -8.96 6.91
CA GLY A 92 -10.35 -8.64 5.99
C GLY A 92 -10.47 -9.31 4.62
N GLY A 93 -11.69 -9.57 4.14
CA GLY A 93 -11.93 -10.19 2.84
C GLY A 93 -11.37 -9.36 1.68
N LEU A 94 -10.76 -10.04 0.72
CA LEU A 94 -10.22 -9.44 -0.50
C LEU A 94 -11.31 -9.25 -1.55
N GLY A 95 -11.18 -8.19 -2.33
CA GLY A 95 -11.99 -7.92 -3.51
C GLY A 95 -11.35 -8.49 -4.78
N GLU A 96 -12.14 -8.57 -5.83
CA GLU A 96 -11.69 -9.03 -7.14
C GLU A 96 -11.04 -7.91 -7.95
N GLY A 97 -10.06 -8.25 -8.81
CA GLY A 97 -9.48 -7.38 -9.80
C GLY A 97 -9.33 -8.05 -11.16
N TYR A 98 -8.60 -7.38 -12.06
CA TYR A 98 -8.35 -7.90 -13.42
C TYR A 98 -7.09 -8.78 -13.53
N GLY A 99 -6.24 -8.80 -12.51
CA GLY A 99 -4.98 -9.55 -12.52
C GLY A 99 -3.95 -9.02 -13.53
N GLN A 100 -4.06 -7.75 -13.89
CA GLN A 100 -3.04 -7.12 -14.71
C GLN A 100 -1.80 -6.83 -13.85
N ASN A 101 -0.61 -7.04 -14.41
CA ASN A 101 0.64 -6.79 -13.72
C ASN A 101 0.75 -7.53 -12.37
N THR A 102 0.78 -8.85 -12.44
CA THR A 102 0.94 -9.73 -11.26
C THR A 102 2.25 -9.46 -10.53
N MET A 103 2.28 -9.73 -9.23
CA MET A 103 3.48 -9.56 -8.40
C MET A 103 4.51 -10.65 -8.71
N PRO A 104 5.72 -10.34 -9.20
CA PRO A 104 6.72 -11.36 -9.46
C PRO A 104 7.40 -11.84 -8.15
N SER A 105 7.78 -13.11 -8.11
CA SER A 105 8.47 -13.72 -6.97
C SER A 105 9.82 -13.06 -6.66
N THR A 106 10.45 -12.44 -7.63
CA THR A 106 11.67 -11.65 -7.43
C THR A 106 11.48 -10.54 -6.41
N VAL A 107 10.32 -9.87 -6.40
CA VAL A 107 9.99 -8.83 -5.39
C VAL A 107 9.84 -9.48 -4.00
N TYR A 108 9.15 -10.61 -3.91
CA TYR A 108 9.01 -11.35 -2.65
C TYR A 108 10.38 -11.74 -2.06
N ASN A 109 11.28 -12.22 -2.92
CA ASN A 109 12.61 -12.68 -2.55
C ASN A 109 13.61 -11.55 -2.21
N MET A 110 13.28 -10.28 -2.48
CA MET A 110 14.08 -9.13 -2.07
C MET A 110 14.00 -8.84 -0.56
N PHE A 111 12.95 -9.32 0.10
CA PHE A 111 12.78 -9.14 1.53
C PHE A 111 13.55 -10.22 2.30
N LYS A 112 14.29 -9.78 3.32
CA LYS A 112 14.97 -10.70 4.24
C LYS A 112 13.95 -11.40 5.15
N GLU A 113 14.33 -12.54 5.69
CA GLU A 113 13.55 -13.20 6.74
C GLU A 113 13.32 -12.24 7.93
N GLY A 114 12.09 -12.18 8.42
CA GLY A 114 11.69 -11.28 9.51
C GLY A 114 11.43 -9.82 9.10
N ASP A 115 11.57 -9.46 7.81
CA ASP A 115 11.20 -8.13 7.33
C ASP A 115 9.67 -8.01 7.22
N THR A 116 9.06 -7.35 8.19
CA THR A 116 7.59 -7.17 8.27
C THR A 116 7.00 -6.37 7.11
N ARG A 117 7.83 -5.69 6.31
CA ARG A 117 7.37 -4.97 5.12
C ARG A 117 6.97 -5.92 3.99
N ARG A 118 7.46 -7.17 4.02
CA ARG A 118 7.10 -8.18 3.02
C ARG A 118 5.59 -8.42 3.01
N GLU A 119 5.01 -8.73 4.16
CA GLU A 119 3.58 -9.01 4.33
C GLU A 119 2.70 -7.79 4.01
N GLY A 120 3.21 -6.57 4.21
CA GLY A 120 2.53 -5.33 3.82
C GLY A 120 2.80 -4.89 2.37
N THR A 121 3.54 -5.69 1.60
CA THR A 121 3.82 -5.41 0.18
C THR A 121 3.27 -6.51 -0.73
N VAL A 122 3.41 -7.77 -0.33
CA VAL A 122 3.06 -8.95 -1.14
C VAL A 122 1.98 -9.76 -0.44
N ILE A 123 0.92 -10.10 -1.16
CA ILE A 123 -0.06 -11.11 -0.76
C ILE A 123 0.43 -12.45 -1.32
N VAL A 124 0.52 -13.46 -0.46
CA VAL A 124 0.70 -14.86 -0.88
C VAL A 124 -0.67 -15.52 -0.86
N TYR A 125 -1.26 -15.79 -2.02
CA TYR A 125 -2.63 -16.31 -2.11
C TYR A 125 -2.79 -17.69 -1.47
N ALA A 126 -1.74 -18.51 -1.47
CA ALA A 126 -1.75 -19.77 -0.74
C ALA A 126 -1.90 -19.58 0.78
N ASP A 127 -1.35 -18.49 1.34
CA ASP A 127 -1.50 -18.19 2.77
C ASP A 127 -2.89 -17.64 3.07
N GLU A 128 -3.50 -16.90 2.14
CA GLU A 128 -4.90 -16.49 2.27
C GLU A 128 -5.85 -17.70 2.26
N ALA A 129 -5.58 -18.69 1.41
CA ALA A 129 -6.33 -19.95 1.40
C ALA A 129 -6.20 -20.72 2.73
N LYS A 130 -5.01 -20.76 3.34
CA LYS A 130 -4.80 -21.36 4.66
C LYS A 130 -5.58 -20.63 5.76
N LYS A 131 -5.55 -19.29 5.77
CA LYS A 131 -6.33 -18.47 6.74
C LYS A 131 -7.81 -18.80 6.65
N VAL A 132 -8.37 -18.86 5.44
CA VAL A 132 -9.79 -19.24 5.24
C VAL A 132 -10.07 -20.66 5.75
N ALA A 133 -9.20 -21.62 5.45
CA ALA A 133 -9.38 -23.00 5.94
C ALA A 133 -9.32 -23.08 7.48
N GLU A 134 -8.46 -22.31 8.14
CA GLU A 134 -8.39 -22.22 9.59
C GLU A 134 -9.67 -21.60 10.17
N MET A 135 -10.22 -20.57 9.55
CA MET A 135 -11.48 -19.94 9.97
C MET A 135 -12.66 -20.90 9.84
N VAL A 136 -12.70 -21.70 8.76
CA VAL A 136 -13.71 -22.77 8.60
C VAL A 136 -13.57 -23.83 9.70
N ALA A 137 -12.34 -24.25 10.01
CA ALA A 137 -12.08 -25.22 11.07
C ALA A 137 -12.50 -24.73 12.47
N LYS A 138 -12.42 -23.40 12.71
CA LYS A 138 -12.88 -22.75 13.94
C LYS A 138 -14.40 -22.46 13.96
N GLY A 139 -15.11 -22.69 12.87
CA GLY A 139 -16.54 -22.35 12.75
C GLY A 139 -16.82 -20.86 12.53
N GLU A 140 -15.83 -20.07 12.20
CA GLU A 140 -15.92 -18.63 11.90
C GLU A 140 -16.44 -18.38 10.46
N LEU A 141 -16.33 -19.39 9.60
CA LEU A 141 -16.89 -19.43 8.26
C LEU A 141 -17.68 -20.71 8.03
N PRO A 142 -18.69 -20.72 7.12
CA PRO A 142 -19.47 -21.91 6.81
C PRO A 142 -18.60 -23.07 6.32
N ALA A 143 -18.98 -24.30 6.68
CA ALA A 143 -18.31 -25.50 6.17
C ALA A 143 -18.33 -25.54 4.62
N GLY A 144 -17.19 -25.89 4.02
CA GLY A 144 -17.02 -25.90 2.57
C GLY A 144 -16.63 -24.55 1.95
N SER A 145 -16.55 -23.48 2.74
CA SER A 145 -15.97 -22.20 2.26
C SER A 145 -14.50 -22.37 1.88
N ALA A 146 -14.11 -21.80 0.73
CA ALA A 146 -12.73 -21.85 0.26
C ALA A 146 -12.33 -20.52 -0.40
N PHE A 147 -11.09 -20.11 -0.21
CA PHE A 147 -10.49 -19.02 -0.97
C PHE A 147 -10.09 -19.52 -2.35
N GLN A 148 -10.38 -18.75 -3.38
CA GLN A 148 -10.02 -19.07 -4.77
C GLN A 148 -9.44 -17.82 -5.45
N VAL A 149 -8.53 -18.03 -6.39
CA VAL A 149 -7.97 -17.02 -7.28
C VAL A 149 -7.62 -17.68 -8.62
N SER A 150 -7.72 -16.96 -9.73
CA SER A 150 -7.38 -17.53 -11.03
C SER A 150 -5.87 -17.71 -11.17
N ASP A 151 -5.47 -18.91 -11.58
CA ASP A 151 -4.10 -19.26 -11.98
C ASP A 151 -3.85 -19.10 -13.49
N GLN A 152 -4.91 -18.74 -14.25
CA GLN A 152 -4.87 -18.58 -15.71
C GLN A 152 -4.45 -17.14 -16.12
N GLN A 153 -3.59 -16.51 -15.35
CA GLN A 153 -3.06 -15.20 -15.64
C GLN A 153 -1.64 -15.33 -16.21
N GLU A 154 -1.29 -14.47 -17.16
CA GLU A 154 0.09 -14.37 -17.63
C GLU A 154 1.01 -14.04 -16.46
N ASN A 155 2.09 -14.82 -16.32
CA ASN A 155 3.07 -14.71 -15.22
C ASN A 155 2.48 -14.84 -13.80
N TYR A 156 1.42 -15.62 -13.63
CA TYR A 156 0.86 -15.91 -12.31
C TYR A 156 1.83 -16.77 -11.48
N GLU A 157 2.28 -16.24 -10.36
CA GLU A 157 3.18 -16.90 -9.41
C GLU A 157 2.53 -17.07 -8.02
N GLY A 158 1.21 -16.95 -7.93
CA GLY A 158 0.47 -17.06 -6.67
C GLY A 158 0.61 -15.85 -5.75
N LEU A 159 1.10 -14.72 -6.27
CA LEU A 159 1.39 -13.52 -5.52
C LEU A 159 0.55 -12.33 -5.99
N GLY A 160 0.20 -11.46 -5.04
CA GLY A 160 -0.58 -10.24 -5.30
C GLY A 160 0.02 -9.00 -4.64
N HIS A 161 -0.47 -7.83 -5.05
CA HIS A 161 -0.08 -6.53 -4.49
C HIS A 161 -0.86 -6.22 -3.22
N TYR A 162 -0.21 -6.17 -2.06
CA TYR A 162 -0.90 -5.88 -0.80
C TYR A 162 -1.39 -4.43 -0.71
N LYS A 163 -0.56 -3.46 -1.10
CA LYS A 163 -0.77 -2.02 -0.87
C LYS A 163 -2.01 -1.45 -1.56
N ILE A 164 -2.33 -1.96 -2.72
CA ILE A 164 -3.39 -1.44 -3.60
C ILE A 164 -4.38 -2.52 -4.00
N HIS A 165 -4.41 -3.65 -3.28
CA HIS A 165 -5.37 -4.72 -3.55
C HIS A 165 -6.79 -4.25 -3.23
N PRO A 166 -7.78 -4.57 -4.09
CA PRO A 166 -9.19 -4.38 -3.73
C PRO A 166 -9.52 -5.13 -2.45
N ARG A 167 -10.26 -4.47 -1.55
CA ARG A 167 -10.74 -5.08 -0.30
C ARG A 167 -12.24 -4.88 -0.17
N LYS A 168 -12.93 -5.82 0.44
CA LYS A 168 -14.37 -5.69 0.68
C LYS A 168 -14.73 -4.47 1.54
N GLU A 169 -13.86 -4.10 2.48
CA GLU A 169 -14.02 -2.91 3.32
C GLU A 169 -14.04 -1.58 2.54
N THR A 170 -13.41 -1.56 1.35
CA THR A 170 -13.33 -0.39 0.49
C THR A 170 -14.03 -0.58 -0.85
N THR A 171 -14.92 -1.58 -0.94
CA THR A 171 -15.75 -1.83 -2.11
C THR A 171 -17.04 -1.02 -2.02
N SER A 172 -17.33 -0.25 -3.05
CA SER A 172 -18.57 0.53 -3.15
C SER A 172 -19.80 -0.38 -3.32
N THR A 173 -20.93 0.07 -2.82
CA THR A 173 -22.23 -0.54 -3.14
C THR A 173 -22.71 -0.17 -4.55
N VAL A 174 -22.14 0.87 -5.14
CA VAL A 174 -22.42 1.32 -6.52
C VAL A 174 -21.34 0.76 -7.44
N ASN A 175 -21.72 -0.14 -8.33
CA ASN A 175 -20.80 -0.85 -9.22
C ASN A 175 -19.61 -1.49 -8.46
N PRO A 176 -19.88 -2.47 -7.59
CA PRO A 176 -18.88 -3.01 -6.66
C PRO A 176 -17.70 -3.70 -7.34
N THR A 177 -17.84 -4.08 -8.60
CA THR A 177 -16.76 -4.72 -9.37
C THR A 177 -15.73 -3.72 -9.90
N ASP A 178 -16.05 -2.43 -9.97
CA ASP A 178 -15.21 -1.39 -10.58
C ASP A 178 -14.89 -0.21 -9.67
N ASN A 179 -15.53 -0.15 -8.51
CA ASN A 179 -15.55 1.07 -7.73
C ASN A 179 -15.02 0.82 -6.31
N TYR A 180 -13.71 0.95 -6.17
CA TYR A 180 -13.00 0.84 -4.89
C TYR A 180 -12.58 2.23 -4.40
N TYR A 181 -12.75 2.51 -3.10
CA TYR A 181 -12.44 3.82 -2.52
C TYR A 181 -11.24 3.80 -1.54
N ASN A 182 -10.26 2.94 -1.82
CA ASN A 182 -8.99 2.99 -1.14
C ASN A 182 -8.30 4.34 -1.38
N SER A 183 -7.85 5.04 -0.35
CA SER A 183 -7.03 6.24 -0.52
C SER A 183 -5.66 5.90 -1.08
N TRP A 184 -5.17 6.73 -1.98
CA TRP A 184 -3.82 6.62 -2.50
C TRP A 184 -2.85 7.49 -1.71
N ARG A 185 -1.92 6.85 -0.97
CA ARG A 185 -0.88 7.52 -0.18
C ARG A 185 0.21 8.05 -1.11
N ILE A 186 0.25 9.37 -1.30
CA ILE A 186 1.23 10.04 -2.16
C ILE A 186 2.51 10.32 -1.41
N TYR A 187 2.39 10.83 -0.17
CA TYR A 187 3.50 11.14 0.71
C TYR A 187 3.25 10.66 2.14
N ARG A 188 4.25 10.00 2.70
CA ARG A 188 4.28 9.48 4.07
C ARG A 188 5.50 10.01 4.81
N TYR A 189 5.49 9.90 6.13
CA TYR A 189 6.63 10.31 6.95
C TYR A 189 7.91 9.51 6.63
N ALA A 190 7.79 8.25 6.21
CA ALA A 190 8.92 7.47 5.70
C ALA A 190 9.61 8.16 4.50
N ASP A 191 8.85 8.82 3.59
CA ASP A 191 9.40 9.55 2.46
C ASP A 191 10.23 10.76 2.93
N VAL A 192 9.82 11.43 4.01
CA VAL A 192 10.58 12.54 4.63
C VAL A 192 11.95 12.06 5.10
N LEU A 193 11.98 10.93 5.82
CA LEU A 193 13.23 10.35 6.35
C LEU A 193 14.18 9.93 5.22
N LEU A 194 13.65 9.25 4.21
CA LEU A 194 14.43 8.80 3.05
C LEU A 194 14.96 9.98 2.24
N MET A 195 14.12 10.99 1.96
CA MET A 195 14.57 12.20 1.24
C MET A 195 15.57 13.02 2.04
N LYS A 196 15.44 13.06 3.37
CA LYS A 196 16.45 13.69 4.23
C LYS A 196 17.79 12.97 4.10
N SER A 197 17.80 11.65 4.20
CA SER A 197 19.02 10.83 4.06
C SER A 197 19.67 11.05 2.69
N GLU A 198 18.89 11.01 1.61
CA GLU A 198 19.39 11.27 0.26
C GLU A 198 19.96 12.68 0.11
N ALA A 199 19.27 13.70 0.62
CA ALA A 199 19.74 15.08 0.58
C ALA A 199 21.04 15.27 1.38
N LEU A 200 21.19 14.58 2.53
CA LEU A 200 22.43 14.59 3.32
C LEU A 200 23.61 14.01 2.54
N VAL A 201 23.44 12.83 1.94
CA VAL A 201 24.51 12.18 1.15
C VAL A 201 24.92 13.06 -0.03
N ARG A 202 23.95 13.58 -0.77
CA ARG A 202 24.20 14.42 -1.94
C ARG A 202 24.86 15.77 -1.58
N ASN A 203 24.64 16.24 -0.35
CA ASN A 203 25.24 17.46 0.19
C ASN A 203 26.57 17.20 0.94
N GLY A 204 27.18 16.03 0.73
CA GLY A 204 28.47 15.68 1.32
C GLY A 204 28.43 15.12 2.74
N GLY A 205 27.25 14.78 3.27
CA GLY A 205 27.08 14.13 4.58
C GLY A 205 27.10 12.60 4.53
N ASN A 206 26.93 11.96 5.70
CA ASN A 206 26.93 10.48 5.83
C ASN A 206 25.56 9.82 5.59
N GLY A 207 24.52 10.58 5.34
CA GLY A 207 23.17 10.06 5.03
C GLY A 207 22.37 9.55 6.22
N GLU A 208 22.78 9.75 7.44
CA GLU A 208 21.98 9.43 8.63
C GLU A 208 20.77 10.37 8.74
N ALA A 209 19.57 9.75 8.83
CA ALA A 209 18.30 10.47 8.86
C ALA A 209 17.72 10.61 10.27
#